data_793821ffd6014afb913100b1d5a9ef0a
#
_entry.id   793821ffd6014afb913100b1d5a9ef0a
#
_cell.length_a   1.000
_cell.length_b   1.000
_cell.length_c   1.000
_cell.angle_alpha   90.00
_cell.angle_beta   90.00
_cell.angle_gamma   90.00
#
_symmetry.space_group_name_H-M   'P 1'
#
loop_
_entity.id
_entity.type
_entity.pdbx_description
1 polymer ?
#
loop_
_entity_poly.entity_id
_entity_poly.type
_entity_poly.pdbx_seq_one_letter_code
_entity_poly.pdbx_strand_id
1 'polypeptide(L)'
;MVRSTGLRRIALAAAPAALLVGCAGVRVGQPTPVPGTGPYGRPQPTATQIAVGANPAPATPQVNQFVADLRPRAGRTSEDTYAWLQNVRSSRTRHWIRAEDRAARKALAAIPERAWVLRRLEELERRAGRGIPADIEVRHVRYLGPDGVPMPMQIAYRRGLVRDGDRPTLLSIYHATGKPPAALLRPLVLAWLEMGGVYARAQVRNGLAKIPSARAGGKVPDRSIALSDLFAAAQSLIDEHYTRHARLGILGRGFGGLLAGAAVALRPDFFGAALPTGTWAQYRRITSGNCFPPTLITTAEEDANVRPWRGYELAAVLQAEQLCRHPILIRIEGDEAQAGRAARERARAADELAFAAKWLGARPPAPTR
;
A
#
# COMPACT_ATOMS: atom_id res chain seq x y z
N MET A 1 -36.26 30.37 -53.49
CA MET A 1 -37.51 30.72 -52.84
C MET A 1 -37.23 30.92 -51.37
N VAL A 2 -37.09 32.18 -50.94
CA VAL A 2 -38.09 33.02 -50.26
C VAL A 2 -38.29 32.51 -48.82
N ARG A 3 -38.02 33.17 -47.70
CA ARG A 3 -37.86 34.54 -47.13
C ARG A 3 -37.45 34.37 -45.68
N SER A 4 -36.45 35.00 -45.06
CA SER A 4 -36.39 36.41 -44.62
C SER A 4 -37.33 36.77 -43.44
N THR A 5 -36.72 37.34 -42.45
CA THR A 5 -37.16 38.35 -41.43
C THR A 5 -37.23 37.80 -40.00
N GLY A 6 -36.76 38.46 -38.95
CA GLY A 6 -36.27 39.83 -38.80
C GLY A 6 -35.86 40.08 -37.34
N LEU A 7 -34.96 41.02 -37.19
CA LEU A 7 -34.45 41.65 -35.98
C LEU A 7 -35.54 42.22 -35.05
N ARG A 8 -35.29 42.23 -33.74
CA ARG A 8 -35.47 43.49 -32.96
C ARG A 8 -34.53 43.49 -31.72
N ARG A 9 -33.66 44.47 -31.76
CA ARG A 9 -32.95 45.05 -30.62
C ARG A 9 -33.90 45.98 -29.87
N ILE A 10 -33.81 46.02 -28.53
CA ILE A 10 -34.05 47.25 -27.75
C ILE A 10 -33.04 47.28 -26.62
N ALA A 11 -32.37 48.42 -26.51
CA ALA A 11 -31.36 48.80 -25.54
C ALA A 11 -31.92 49.91 -24.63
N LEU A 12 -31.13 50.27 -23.63
CA LEU A 12 -31.12 51.46 -22.73
C LEU A 12 -32.08 51.39 -21.53
N ALA A 13 -31.74 51.88 -20.31
CA ALA A 13 -30.65 52.72 -19.83
C ALA A 13 -30.67 52.80 -18.30
N ALA A 14 -29.48 53.05 -17.72
CA ALA A 14 -29.13 54.05 -16.68
C ALA A 14 -29.63 53.92 -15.23
N ALA A 15 -28.63 53.96 -14.37
CA ALA A 15 -28.67 54.30 -12.96
C ALA A 15 -29.06 55.78 -12.69
N PRO A 16 -29.30 56.29 -11.47
CA PRO A 16 -28.26 56.35 -10.42
C PRO A 16 -28.71 56.45 -8.94
N ALA A 17 -27.70 56.47 -8.05
CA ALA A 17 -27.56 57.26 -6.80
C ALA A 17 -28.13 56.78 -5.48
N ALA A 18 -27.23 56.44 -4.64
CA ALA A 18 -26.97 56.69 -3.23
C ALA A 18 -28.06 57.28 -2.31
N LEU A 19 -28.23 56.66 -1.17
CA LEU A 19 -28.41 57.37 0.12
C LEU A 19 -27.96 56.50 1.29
N LEU A 20 -26.94 56.99 1.99
CA LEU A 20 -26.49 56.52 3.31
C LEU A 20 -27.52 56.95 4.38
N VAL A 21 -28.02 56.01 5.15
CA VAL A 21 -28.56 56.27 6.48
C VAL A 21 -28.06 55.17 7.39
N GLY A 22 -27.28 55.57 8.39
CA GLY A 22 -26.84 54.72 9.44
C GLY A 22 -27.98 54.43 10.45
N CYS A 23 -28.03 53.17 10.88
CA CYS A 23 -28.78 52.83 12.09
C CYS A 23 -27.97 51.78 12.90
N ALA A 24 -27.94 52.07 14.15
CA ALA A 24 -27.21 51.44 15.24
C ALA A 24 -27.36 49.93 15.33
N GLY A 25 -26.25 49.25 15.69
CA GLY A 25 -26.18 47.82 15.85
C GLY A 25 -27.03 47.28 17.00
N VAL A 26 -27.84 46.30 16.67
CA VAL A 26 -28.32 45.30 17.62
C VAL A 26 -27.47 44.05 17.41
N ARG A 27 -26.63 43.74 18.36
CA ARG A 27 -25.93 42.45 18.43
C ARG A 27 -26.97 41.37 18.73
N VAL A 28 -27.44 40.68 17.73
CA VAL A 28 -28.14 39.40 17.93
C VAL A 28 -27.08 38.38 18.32
N GLY A 29 -27.17 37.90 19.55
CA GLY A 29 -26.34 36.84 20.07
C GLY A 29 -26.48 35.59 19.17
N GLN A 30 -25.36 35.03 18.75
CA GLN A 30 -25.36 33.73 18.09
C GLN A 30 -25.94 32.67 19.04
N PRO A 31 -26.87 31.83 18.59
CA PRO A 31 -27.33 30.72 19.42
C PRO A 31 -26.17 29.76 19.65
N THR A 32 -25.89 29.46 20.89
CA THR A 32 -25.00 28.36 21.29
C THR A 32 -25.49 27.08 20.63
N PRO A 33 -24.63 26.30 19.97
CA PRO A 33 -25.04 25.02 19.40
C PRO A 33 -25.40 24.07 20.56
N VAL A 34 -26.64 23.67 20.64
CA VAL A 34 -27.09 22.54 21.45
C VAL A 34 -26.47 21.28 20.85
N PRO A 35 -25.89 20.35 21.65
CA PRO A 35 -25.38 19.08 21.11
C PRO A 35 -26.52 18.35 20.42
N GLY A 36 -26.42 18.24 19.07
CA GLY A 36 -27.51 17.74 18.24
C GLY A 36 -27.66 16.24 18.33
N THR A 37 -28.83 15.80 18.64
CA THR A 37 -29.34 14.48 18.29
C THR A 37 -29.68 14.49 16.80
N GLY A 38 -29.04 13.61 15.99
CA GLY A 38 -29.44 13.41 14.59
C GLY A 38 -30.85 12.82 14.51
N PRO A 39 -31.48 12.81 13.32
CA PRO A 39 -32.89 12.48 13.12
C PRO A 39 -33.34 11.08 13.56
N TYR A 40 -32.47 10.29 14.14
CA TYR A 40 -32.78 8.94 14.65
C TYR A 40 -32.28 8.70 16.11
N GLY A 41 -32.07 9.74 16.91
CA GLY A 41 -31.89 9.60 18.37
C GLY A 41 -30.67 8.78 18.84
N ARG A 42 -29.64 8.55 17.99
CA ARG A 42 -28.39 7.93 18.41
C ARG A 42 -27.30 8.99 18.55
N PRO A 43 -26.50 8.99 19.64
CA PRO A 43 -25.37 9.89 19.76
C PRO A 43 -24.39 9.65 18.65
N GLN A 44 -24.08 10.69 17.88
CA GLN A 44 -22.99 10.63 16.91
C GLN A 44 -21.67 10.52 17.66
N PRO A 45 -20.72 9.67 17.21
CA PRO A 45 -19.40 9.64 17.80
C PRO A 45 -18.75 11.02 17.61
N THR A 46 -18.38 11.65 18.71
CA THR A 46 -17.57 12.87 18.74
C THR A 46 -16.36 12.68 17.84
N ALA A 47 -16.14 13.64 16.95
CA ALA A 47 -14.97 13.65 16.09
C ALA A 47 -13.71 13.58 16.96
N THR A 48 -13.10 12.41 17.04
CA THR A 48 -11.81 12.22 17.68
C THR A 48 -10.82 13.12 16.95
N GLN A 49 -10.15 14.00 17.70
CA GLN A 49 -9.15 14.92 17.18
C GLN A 49 -8.20 14.17 16.25
N ILE A 50 -8.16 14.63 14.99
CA ILE A 50 -7.22 14.12 14.00
C ILE A 50 -5.85 14.62 14.45
N ALA A 51 -5.06 13.77 15.07
CA ALA A 51 -3.67 14.09 15.36
C ALA A 51 -2.94 14.30 14.04
N VAL A 52 -2.54 15.53 13.77
CA VAL A 52 -1.56 15.82 12.72
C VAL A 52 -0.23 15.38 13.29
N GLY A 53 0.32 14.28 12.76
CA GLY A 53 1.65 13.80 13.16
C GLY A 53 2.71 14.89 12.96
N ALA A 54 3.75 14.87 13.79
CA ALA A 54 4.88 15.77 13.68
C ALA A 54 5.46 15.72 12.25
N ASN A 55 5.90 16.86 11.78
CA ASN A 55 6.41 17.06 10.42
C ASN A 55 7.56 16.08 10.12
N PRO A 56 7.40 15.08 9.22
CA PRO A 56 8.50 14.20 8.89
C PRO A 56 9.58 15.00 8.16
N ALA A 57 10.83 14.66 8.43
CA ALA A 57 11.94 15.20 7.66
C ALA A 57 11.66 15.03 6.15
N PRO A 58 11.92 16.05 5.33
CA PRO A 58 11.65 15.97 3.90
C PRO A 58 12.33 14.74 3.32
N ALA A 59 11.62 13.99 2.47
CA ALA A 59 12.18 12.85 1.77
C ALA A 59 13.51 13.27 1.15
N THR A 60 14.57 12.57 1.50
CA THR A 60 15.93 12.98 1.13
C THR A 60 16.03 13.25 -0.37
N PRO A 61 16.78 14.27 -0.82
CA PRO A 61 16.96 14.60 -2.24
C PRO A 61 17.34 13.39 -3.10
N GLN A 62 17.98 12.39 -2.51
CA GLN A 62 18.35 11.13 -3.15
C GLN A 62 17.15 10.31 -3.66
N VAL A 63 16.00 10.30 -2.97
CA VAL A 63 14.81 9.58 -3.43
C VAL A 63 14.26 10.25 -4.68
N ASN A 64 14.20 11.58 -4.71
CA ASN A 64 13.69 12.32 -5.86
C ASN A 64 14.62 12.20 -7.07
N GLN A 65 15.94 12.19 -6.85
CA GLN A 65 16.94 12.03 -7.90
C GLN A 65 16.92 10.60 -8.47
N PHE A 66 16.83 9.59 -7.63
CA PHE A 66 16.78 8.20 -8.06
C PHE A 66 15.46 7.87 -8.79
N VAL A 67 14.35 8.43 -8.35
CA VAL A 67 13.08 8.29 -9.04
C VAL A 67 13.09 8.97 -10.40
N ALA A 68 13.80 10.12 -10.54
CA ALA A 68 14.05 10.74 -11.83
C ALA A 68 14.92 9.85 -12.75
N ASP A 69 15.85 9.09 -12.17
CA ASP A 69 16.69 8.13 -12.88
C ASP A 69 15.98 6.84 -13.33
N LEU A 70 14.78 6.54 -12.76
CA LEU A 70 13.91 5.47 -13.25
C LEU A 70 13.20 5.82 -14.57
N ARG A 71 13.29 7.05 -15.07
CA ARG A 71 12.78 7.42 -16.39
C ARG A 71 13.56 6.67 -17.48
N PRO A 72 12.89 6.12 -18.49
CA PRO A 72 13.57 5.50 -19.62
C PRO A 72 14.46 6.55 -20.30
N ARG A 73 15.78 6.45 -20.16
CA ARG A 73 16.69 7.19 -21.03
C ARG A 73 16.70 6.51 -22.38
N ALA A 74 16.21 7.19 -23.39
CA ALA A 74 16.36 6.74 -24.77
C ALA A 74 17.86 6.54 -25.06
N GLY A 75 18.22 5.29 -25.44
CA GLY A 75 19.51 4.98 -26.00
C GLY A 75 20.53 4.37 -25.06
N ARG A 76 20.26 3.16 -24.57
CA ARG A 76 21.25 2.07 -24.36
C ARG A 76 20.49 0.79 -24.11
N THR A 77 20.47 -0.13 -25.07
CA THR A 77 20.14 -1.53 -24.88
C THR A 77 21.28 -2.19 -24.11
N SER A 78 21.21 -2.15 -22.76
CA SER A 78 21.84 -3.21 -22.01
C SER A 78 20.99 -4.45 -22.31
N GLU A 79 21.59 -5.49 -22.90
CA GLU A 79 20.96 -6.79 -23.02
C GLU A 79 20.35 -7.13 -21.66
N ASP A 80 19.02 -7.32 -21.65
CA ASP A 80 18.29 -7.66 -20.45
C ASP A 80 18.70 -9.10 -20.08
N THR A 81 19.63 -9.21 -19.14
CA THR A 81 20.23 -10.48 -18.70
C THR A 81 19.16 -11.51 -18.33
N TYR A 82 17.96 -11.06 -17.98
CA TYR A 82 16.82 -11.89 -17.56
C TYR A 82 15.68 -11.94 -18.59
N ALA A 83 15.86 -11.40 -19.81
CA ALA A 83 14.84 -11.40 -20.86
C ALA A 83 14.33 -12.81 -21.21
N TRP A 84 15.16 -13.84 -21.01
CA TRP A 84 14.77 -15.23 -21.23
C TRP A 84 13.61 -15.68 -20.30
N LEU A 85 13.42 -15.06 -19.14
CA LEU A 85 12.29 -15.32 -18.23
C LEU A 85 10.93 -14.89 -18.81
N GLN A 86 10.93 -14.00 -19.81
CA GLN A 86 9.72 -13.56 -20.49
C GLN A 86 9.09 -14.67 -21.33
N ASN A 87 9.91 -15.61 -21.80
CA ASN A 87 9.42 -16.78 -22.50
C ASN A 87 9.02 -17.88 -21.51
N VAL A 88 7.85 -17.72 -20.87
CA VAL A 88 7.31 -18.66 -19.86
C VAL A 88 7.08 -20.08 -20.40
N ARG A 89 7.03 -20.25 -21.74
CA ARG A 89 6.85 -21.56 -22.39
C ARG A 89 8.17 -22.30 -22.60
N SER A 90 9.32 -21.64 -22.47
CA SER A 90 10.61 -22.31 -22.67
C SER A 90 10.87 -23.34 -21.57
N SER A 91 11.55 -24.43 -21.87
CA SER A 91 11.94 -25.45 -20.90
C SER A 91 12.84 -24.87 -19.81
N ARG A 92 13.76 -23.97 -20.17
CA ARG A 92 14.65 -23.26 -19.25
C ARG A 92 13.86 -22.46 -18.22
N THR A 93 12.90 -21.63 -18.65
CA THR A 93 12.09 -20.81 -17.73
C THR A 93 11.23 -21.67 -16.83
N ARG A 94 10.56 -22.69 -17.37
CA ARG A 94 9.76 -23.63 -16.56
C ARG A 94 10.59 -24.41 -15.54
N HIS A 95 11.81 -24.77 -15.90
CA HIS A 95 12.72 -25.42 -14.94
C HIS A 95 13.08 -24.48 -13.79
N TRP A 96 13.47 -23.26 -14.08
CA TRP A 96 13.78 -22.22 -13.09
C TRP A 96 12.59 -21.93 -12.20
N ILE A 97 11.40 -21.67 -12.76
CA ILE A 97 10.15 -21.43 -12.01
C ILE A 97 9.90 -22.54 -10.99
N ARG A 98 9.97 -23.82 -11.44
CA ARG A 98 9.73 -24.96 -10.54
C ARG A 98 10.81 -25.10 -9.46
N ALA A 99 12.04 -24.77 -9.75
CA ALA A 99 13.12 -24.82 -8.78
C ALA A 99 12.92 -23.75 -7.70
N GLU A 100 12.64 -22.52 -8.09
CA GLU A 100 12.43 -21.40 -7.18
C GLU A 100 11.17 -21.58 -6.31
N ASP A 101 10.04 -22.01 -6.89
CA ASP A 101 8.82 -22.26 -6.12
C ASP A 101 9.02 -23.42 -5.11
N ARG A 102 9.71 -24.50 -5.49
CA ARG A 102 10.04 -25.57 -4.54
C ARG A 102 10.93 -25.07 -3.39
N ALA A 103 11.92 -24.24 -3.69
CA ALA A 103 12.80 -23.66 -2.66
C ALA A 103 12.01 -22.75 -1.72
N ALA A 104 11.14 -21.91 -2.26
CA ALA A 104 10.26 -21.02 -1.48
C ALA A 104 9.30 -21.83 -0.60
N ARG A 105 8.60 -22.83 -1.16
CA ARG A 105 7.70 -23.71 -0.39
C ARG A 105 8.43 -24.43 0.75
N LYS A 106 9.62 -24.97 0.49
CA LYS A 106 10.44 -25.62 1.53
C LYS A 106 10.81 -24.65 2.63
N ALA A 107 11.26 -23.45 2.28
CA ALA A 107 11.64 -22.41 3.25
C ALA A 107 10.44 -21.92 4.08
N LEU A 108 9.27 -21.75 3.47
CA LEU A 108 8.04 -21.32 4.13
C LEU A 108 7.48 -22.43 5.04
N ALA A 109 7.48 -23.67 4.59
CA ALA A 109 7.03 -24.83 5.40
C ALA A 109 7.87 -25.03 6.67
N ALA A 110 9.13 -24.63 6.65
CA ALA A 110 10.00 -24.69 7.81
C ALA A 110 9.77 -23.56 8.84
N ILE A 111 8.83 -22.62 8.58
CA ILE A 111 8.50 -21.55 9.53
C ILE A 111 7.45 -22.08 10.52
N PRO A 112 7.77 -22.16 11.83
CA PRO A 112 6.84 -22.77 12.81
C PRO A 112 5.49 -22.06 12.91
N GLU A 113 5.48 -20.74 12.77
CA GLU A 113 4.28 -19.89 12.86
C GLU A 113 3.25 -20.19 11.75
N ARG A 114 3.71 -20.73 10.61
CA ARG A 114 2.87 -20.96 9.42
C ARG A 114 1.65 -21.85 9.70
N ALA A 115 1.85 -22.92 10.44
CA ALA A 115 0.76 -23.85 10.74
C ALA A 115 -0.32 -23.19 11.62
N TRP A 116 0.09 -22.38 12.59
CA TRP A 116 -0.83 -21.61 13.43
C TRP A 116 -1.59 -20.58 12.58
N VAL A 117 -0.88 -19.81 11.75
CA VAL A 117 -1.48 -18.78 10.89
C VAL A 117 -2.55 -19.40 9.98
N LEU A 118 -2.23 -20.53 9.33
CA LEU A 118 -3.16 -21.19 8.41
C LEU A 118 -4.46 -21.59 9.12
N ARG A 119 -4.37 -22.26 10.27
CA ARG A 119 -5.55 -22.62 11.07
C ARG A 119 -6.32 -21.39 11.53
N ARG A 120 -5.61 -20.35 11.97
CA ARG A 120 -6.25 -19.14 12.48
C ARG A 120 -6.99 -18.37 11.40
N LEU A 121 -6.43 -18.28 10.20
CA LEU A 121 -7.11 -17.69 9.05
C LEU A 121 -8.40 -18.41 8.73
N GLU A 122 -8.41 -19.73 8.74
CA GLU A 122 -9.60 -20.53 8.50
C GLU A 122 -10.69 -20.30 9.56
N GLU A 123 -10.31 -20.20 10.83
CA GLU A 123 -11.25 -19.87 11.91
C GLU A 123 -11.83 -18.45 11.75
N LEU A 124 -11.01 -17.49 11.39
CA LEU A 124 -11.43 -16.10 11.21
C LEU A 124 -12.33 -15.93 9.98
N GLU A 125 -12.09 -16.67 8.90
CA GLU A 125 -12.97 -16.72 7.72
C GLU A 125 -14.37 -17.23 8.09
N ARG A 126 -14.45 -18.32 8.89
CA ARG A 126 -15.74 -18.84 9.37
C ARG A 126 -16.50 -17.87 10.28
N ARG A 127 -15.80 -16.93 10.90
CA ARG A 127 -16.37 -15.89 11.78
C ARG A 127 -16.58 -14.55 11.06
N ALA A 128 -16.32 -14.47 9.77
CA ALA A 128 -16.43 -13.23 9.01
C ALA A 128 -17.84 -12.62 9.17
N GLY A 129 -17.90 -11.29 9.33
CA GLY A 129 -19.15 -10.55 9.50
C GLY A 129 -19.58 -10.26 10.95
N ARG A 130 -18.84 -10.67 11.96
CA ARG A 130 -19.18 -10.45 13.39
C ARG A 130 -18.76 -9.09 13.98
N GLY A 131 -18.51 -8.08 13.15
CA GLY A 131 -18.09 -6.77 13.62
C GLY A 131 -16.61 -6.69 13.99
N ILE A 132 -16.19 -5.54 14.54
CA ILE A 132 -14.83 -5.30 15.02
C ILE A 132 -14.69 -5.90 16.41
N PRO A 133 -13.69 -6.78 16.68
CA PRO A 133 -13.44 -7.28 18.02
C PRO A 133 -13.19 -6.12 19.01
N ALA A 134 -13.75 -6.23 20.22
CA ALA A 134 -13.72 -5.15 21.21
C ALA A 134 -12.29 -4.78 21.68
N ASP A 135 -11.35 -5.71 21.56
CA ASP A 135 -9.94 -5.55 21.91
C ASP A 135 -9.10 -4.92 20.79
N ILE A 136 -9.70 -4.58 19.66
CA ILE A 136 -9.00 -3.91 18.55
C ILE A 136 -9.36 -2.43 18.51
N GLU A 137 -8.34 -1.63 18.27
CA GLU A 137 -8.43 -0.20 18.00
C GLU A 137 -8.03 0.09 16.56
N VAL A 138 -8.83 0.91 15.87
CA VAL A 138 -8.53 1.42 14.56
C VAL A 138 -8.45 2.93 14.61
N ARG A 139 -7.27 3.48 14.37
CA ARG A 139 -7.07 4.92 14.27
C ARG A 139 -7.07 5.37 12.82
N HIS A 140 -7.74 6.47 12.57
CA HIS A 140 -7.71 7.20 11.32
C HIS A 140 -6.82 8.41 11.52
N VAL A 141 -5.65 8.41 10.88
CA VAL A 141 -4.66 9.47 11.00
C VAL A 141 -4.34 10.06 9.63
N ARG A 142 -3.59 11.15 9.61
CA ARG A 142 -3.01 11.71 8.40
C ARG A 142 -1.50 11.78 8.56
N TYR A 143 -0.76 11.30 7.58
CA TYR A 143 0.65 11.57 7.42
C TYR A 143 0.86 12.67 6.38
N LEU A 144 1.98 13.36 6.44
CA LEU A 144 2.32 14.38 5.45
C LEU A 144 3.12 13.76 4.31
N GLY A 145 2.67 13.95 3.09
CA GLY A 145 3.47 13.66 1.91
C GLY A 145 4.71 14.56 1.86
N PRO A 146 5.69 14.27 0.98
CA PRO A 146 6.94 15.03 0.91
C PRO A 146 6.74 16.52 0.55
N ASP A 147 5.61 16.86 -0.02
CA ASP A 147 5.17 18.22 -0.36
C ASP A 147 4.24 18.85 0.69
N GLY A 148 4.15 18.25 1.87
CA GLY A 148 3.28 18.71 2.96
C GLY A 148 1.80 18.41 2.79
N VAL A 149 1.40 17.71 1.72
CA VAL A 149 -0.01 17.34 1.52
C VAL A 149 -0.42 16.24 2.51
N PRO A 150 -1.49 16.46 3.30
CA PRO A 150 -1.94 15.46 4.28
C PRO A 150 -2.66 14.29 3.60
N MET A 151 -2.14 13.08 3.79
CA MET A 151 -2.64 11.83 3.22
C MET A 151 -3.25 10.93 4.29
N PRO A 152 -4.38 10.25 4.03
CA PRO A 152 -5.01 9.41 5.03
C PRO A 152 -4.28 8.08 5.23
N MET A 153 -4.20 7.65 6.49
CA MET A 153 -3.72 6.34 6.89
C MET A 153 -4.60 5.76 7.99
N GLN A 154 -4.87 4.47 7.92
CA GLN A 154 -5.56 3.71 8.95
C GLN A 154 -4.55 2.82 9.65
N ILE A 155 -4.55 2.83 10.99
CA ILE A 155 -3.65 2.01 11.81
C ILE A 155 -4.51 1.16 12.73
N ALA A 156 -4.35 -0.16 12.67
CA ALA A 156 -5.05 -1.12 13.51
C ALA A 156 -4.06 -1.84 14.43
N TYR A 157 -4.43 -1.97 15.70
CA TYR A 157 -3.65 -2.66 16.71
C TYR A 157 -4.55 -3.14 17.86
N ARG A 158 -4.02 -4.00 18.75
CA ARG A 158 -4.74 -4.40 19.96
C ARG A 158 -4.68 -3.29 21.00
N ARG A 159 -5.82 -3.06 21.70
CA ARG A 159 -5.91 -2.06 22.76
C ARG A 159 -4.81 -2.28 23.81
N GLY A 160 -4.32 -1.18 24.39
CA GLY A 160 -3.20 -1.22 25.32
C GLY A 160 -1.82 -1.29 24.65
N LEU A 161 -1.74 -1.05 23.32
CA LEU A 161 -0.46 -0.96 22.63
C LEU A 161 0.42 0.14 23.27
N VAL A 162 1.63 -0.25 23.69
CA VAL A 162 2.67 0.70 24.06
C VAL A 162 3.47 1.06 22.80
N ARG A 163 3.55 2.34 22.48
CA ARG A 163 4.34 2.85 21.36
C ARG A 163 5.79 3.03 21.77
N ASP A 164 6.53 1.92 21.80
CA ASP A 164 7.94 1.83 22.20
C ASP A 164 8.90 1.79 20.99
N GLY A 165 8.37 1.88 19.78
CA GLY A 165 9.15 1.79 18.55
C GLY A 165 9.57 0.37 18.16
N ASP A 166 9.16 -0.68 18.90
CA ASP A 166 9.62 -2.06 18.64
C ASP A 166 8.50 -3.03 18.20
N ARG A 167 7.34 -2.52 17.76
CA ARG A 167 6.25 -3.40 17.32
C ARG A 167 6.45 -3.87 15.89
N PRO A 168 6.30 -5.18 15.63
CA PRO A 168 6.26 -5.70 14.28
C PRO A 168 5.08 -5.08 13.55
N THR A 169 5.37 -4.34 12.46
CA THR A 169 4.36 -3.55 11.76
C THR A 169 4.33 -3.93 10.29
N LEU A 170 3.14 -4.16 9.75
CA LEU A 170 2.92 -4.31 8.31
C LEU A 170 2.28 -3.05 7.74
N LEU A 171 2.98 -2.38 6.85
CA LEU A 171 2.47 -1.28 6.05
C LEU A 171 1.94 -1.82 4.72
N SER A 172 0.65 -1.63 4.48
CA SER A 172 0.00 -1.85 3.19
C SER A 172 -0.36 -0.52 2.54
N ILE A 173 -0.26 -0.46 1.22
CA ILE A 173 -0.54 0.75 0.46
C ILE A 173 -1.66 0.54 -0.55
N TYR A 174 -2.45 1.58 -0.76
CA TYR A 174 -3.47 1.63 -1.80
C TYR A 174 -3.53 3.03 -2.43
N HIS A 175 -4.07 3.09 -3.62
CA HIS A 175 -4.39 4.37 -4.26
C HIS A 175 -5.90 4.56 -4.33
N ALA A 176 -6.36 5.81 -4.23
CA ALA A 176 -7.77 6.12 -4.36
C ALA A 176 -8.22 5.93 -5.82
N THR A 177 -9.17 5.02 -6.03
CA THR A 177 -9.77 4.74 -7.35
C THR A 177 -11.21 5.29 -7.46
N GLY A 178 -11.63 6.13 -6.52
CA GLY A 178 -13.03 6.57 -6.41
C GLY A 178 -13.96 5.54 -5.77
N LYS A 179 -13.49 4.30 -5.54
CA LYS A 179 -14.24 3.29 -4.79
C LYS A 179 -13.76 3.26 -3.33
N PRO A 180 -14.66 3.08 -2.35
CA PRO A 180 -14.24 2.92 -0.97
C PRO A 180 -13.30 1.72 -0.86
N PRO A 181 -12.21 1.83 -0.09
CA PRO A 181 -11.31 0.70 0.13
C PRO A 181 -12.06 -0.44 0.81
N ALA A 182 -11.69 -1.68 0.50
CA ALA A 182 -12.23 -2.86 1.19
C ALA A 182 -12.05 -2.72 2.71
N ALA A 183 -12.88 -3.42 3.50
CA ALA A 183 -12.77 -3.42 4.96
C ALA A 183 -11.32 -3.64 5.41
N LEU A 184 -10.85 -2.87 6.40
CA LEU A 184 -9.49 -2.97 6.92
C LEU A 184 -9.28 -4.31 7.62
N LEU A 185 -10.20 -4.67 8.51
CA LEU A 185 -10.11 -5.85 9.37
C LEU A 185 -10.58 -7.11 8.64
N ARG A 186 -9.70 -7.65 7.81
CA ARG A 186 -9.86 -8.94 7.15
C ARG A 186 -9.13 -10.03 7.96
N PRO A 187 -9.41 -11.32 7.74
CA PRO A 187 -8.75 -12.43 8.45
C PRO A 187 -7.23 -12.29 8.55
N LEU A 188 -6.56 -11.89 7.46
CA LEU A 188 -5.12 -11.63 7.46
C LEU A 188 -4.71 -10.59 8.50
N VAL A 189 -5.43 -9.46 8.55
CA VAL A 189 -5.12 -8.37 9.49
C VAL A 189 -5.39 -8.81 10.92
N LEU A 190 -6.54 -9.46 11.18
CA LEU A 190 -6.89 -9.94 12.51
C LEU A 190 -5.84 -10.94 13.05
N ALA A 191 -5.41 -11.91 12.22
CA ALA A 191 -4.36 -12.84 12.60
C ALA A 191 -3.04 -12.13 12.92
N TRP A 192 -2.67 -11.10 12.14
CA TRP A 192 -1.48 -10.30 12.41
C TRP A 192 -1.55 -9.55 13.74
N LEU A 193 -2.69 -8.93 14.05
CA LEU A 193 -2.90 -8.23 15.32
C LEU A 193 -2.85 -9.19 16.51
N GLU A 194 -3.38 -10.41 16.37
CA GLU A 194 -3.28 -11.45 17.41
C GLU A 194 -1.85 -11.91 17.69
N MET A 195 -0.97 -11.80 16.70
CA MET A 195 0.47 -12.05 16.84
C MET A 195 1.23 -10.86 17.47
N GLY A 196 0.52 -9.86 17.98
CA GLY A 196 1.10 -8.66 18.59
C GLY A 196 1.57 -7.61 17.57
N GLY A 197 1.22 -7.77 16.32
CA GLY A 197 1.57 -6.84 15.25
C GLY A 197 0.71 -5.59 15.19
N VAL A 198 1.21 -4.57 14.52
CA VAL A 198 0.49 -3.38 14.08
C VAL A 198 0.25 -3.49 12.58
N TYR A 199 -0.91 -3.11 12.11
CA TYR A 199 -1.22 -3.05 10.68
C TYR A 199 -1.59 -1.65 10.26
N ALA A 200 -0.84 -1.08 9.33
CA ALA A 200 -1.11 0.23 8.75
C ALA A 200 -1.52 0.09 7.29
N ARG A 201 -2.52 0.88 6.87
CA ARG A 201 -2.94 0.99 5.47
C ARG A 201 -2.93 2.45 5.06
N ALA A 202 -1.92 2.84 4.29
CA ALA A 202 -1.74 4.20 3.82
C ALA A 202 -2.27 4.39 2.40
N GLN A 203 -2.96 5.50 2.17
CA GLN A 203 -3.28 5.96 0.83
C GLN A 203 -2.07 6.68 0.25
N VAL A 204 -1.71 6.35 -0.98
CA VAL A 204 -0.69 7.07 -1.76
C VAL A 204 -1.32 7.66 -3.01
N ARG A 205 -0.72 8.71 -3.54
CA ARG A 205 -1.19 9.33 -4.78
C ARG A 205 -0.91 8.43 -5.98
N ASN A 206 -1.83 8.45 -6.90
CA ASN A 206 -1.75 7.61 -8.10
C ASN A 206 -1.07 8.38 -9.23
N GLY A 207 -0.06 9.01 -9.24
CA GLY A 207 0.60 9.72 -10.38
C GLY A 207 -0.22 9.92 -11.68
N LEU A 208 -1.33 9.20 -11.80
CA LEU A 208 -2.30 9.24 -12.92
C LEU A 208 -3.32 10.38 -12.82
N ALA A 209 -3.50 11.00 -11.64
CA ALA A 209 -4.62 11.89 -11.37
C ALA A 209 -4.56 13.24 -12.11
N LYS A 210 -3.49 13.53 -12.82
CA LYS A 210 -3.31 14.75 -13.64
C LYS A 210 -3.17 14.49 -15.14
N ILE A 211 -3.51 13.30 -15.63
CA ILE A 211 -3.54 13.04 -17.07
C ILE A 211 -4.97 13.17 -17.54
N PRO A 212 -5.36 14.29 -18.18
CA PRO A 212 -6.61 14.33 -18.93
C PRO A 212 -6.47 13.30 -20.06
N SER A 213 -7.28 12.28 -20.03
CA SER A 213 -7.39 11.19 -21.01
C SER A 213 -6.08 10.52 -21.43
N ALA A 214 -5.98 9.22 -21.14
CA ALA A 214 -4.90 8.33 -21.62
C ALA A 214 -4.78 8.25 -23.17
N ARG A 215 -5.46 9.14 -23.91
CA ARG A 215 -5.44 9.25 -25.37
C ARG A 215 -4.49 10.31 -25.91
N ALA A 216 -3.94 11.17 -25.07
CA ALA A 216 -3.01 12.22 -25.51
C ALA A 216 -1.57 11.82 -25.15
N GLY A 217 -0.91 11.08 -26.02
CA GLY A 217 0.55 11.06 -26.14
C GLY A 217 1.37 10.43 -25.02
N GLY A 218 1.07 9.20 -24.64
CA GLY A 218 2.09 8.23 -24.16
C GLY A 218 2.99 8.62 -22.97
N LYS A 219 2.64 9.60 -22.13
CA LYS A 219 3.44 9.88 -20.92
C LYS A 219 3.15 8.83 -19.86
N VAL A 220 4.18 8.03 -19.55
CA VAL A 220 4.18 7.10 -18.41
C VAL A 220 3.86 7.91 -17.14
N PRO A 221 2.89 7.44 -16.31
CA PRO A 221 2.55 8.12 -15.07
C PRO A 221 3.79 8.31 -14.19
N ASP A 222 3.95 9.50 -13.62
CA ASP A 222 5.03 9.77 -12.68
C ASP A 222 4.75 9.05 -11.36
N ARG A 223 5.28 7.85 -11.25
CA ARG A 223 5.16 7.00 -10.04
C ARG A 223 6.04 7.47 -8.89
N SER A 224 6.86 8.51 -9.12
CA SER A 224 7.77 9.05 -8.12
C SER A 224 7.02 9.55 -6.90
N ILE A 225 5.89 10.22 -7.11
CA ILE A 225 5.09 10.75 -6.01
C ILE A 225 4.50 9.65 -5.14
N ALA A 226 4.08 8.53 -5.73
CA ALA A 226 3.55 7.39 -4.97
C ALA A 226 4.61 6.71 -4.11
N LEU A 227 5.84 6.59 -4.61
CA LEU A 227 6.98 6.08 -3.85
C LEU A 227 7.39 7.03 -2.72
N SER A 228 7.40 8.32 -3.01
CA SER A 228 7.70 9.33 -1.98
C SER A 228 6.63 9.34 -0.89
N ASP A 229 5.34 9.22 -1.24
CA ASP A 229 4.25 9.08 -0.28
C ASP A 229 4.37 7.80 0.55
N LEU A 230 4.78 6.68 -0.07
CA LEU A 230 5.02 5.42 0.63
C LEU A 230 6.11 5.57 1.70
N PHE A 231 7.26 6.18 1.35
CA PHE A 231 8.33 6.41 2.33
C PHE A 231 7.92 7.39 3.41
N ALA A 232 7.14 8.42 3.08
CA ALA A 232 6.59 9.36 4.08
C ALA A 232 5.61 8.66 5.05
N ALA A 233 4.74 7.77 4.54
CA ALA A 233 3.87 6.96 5.39
C ALA A 233 4.65 6.01 6.31
N ALA A 234 5.69 5.37 5.79
CA ALA A 234 6.55 4.48 6.54
C ALA A 234 7.33 5.25 7.63
N GLN A 235 7.88 6.42 7.28
CA GLN A 235 8.58 7.29 8.23
C GLN A 235 7.65 7.78 9.34
N SER A 236 6.41 8.16 9.01
CA SER A 236 5.42 8.57 10.01
C SER A 236 5.14 7.49 11.06
N LEU A 237 5.12 6.21 10.68
CA LEU A 237 4.96 5.10 11.63
C LEU A 237 6.16 4.97 12.59
N ILE A 238 7.36 5.28 12.09
CA ILE A 238 8.60 5.25 12.88
C ILE A 238 8.63 6.46 13.84
N ASP A 239 8.37 7.66 13.34
CA ASP A 239 8.37 8.90 14.12
C ASP A 239 7.31 8.89 15.22
N GLU A 240 6.16 8.25 14.98
CA GLU A 240 5.08 8.04 15.93
C GLU A 240 5.34 6.86 16.89
N HIS A 241 6.54 6.28 16.86
CA HIS A 241 6.97 5.17 17.71
C HIS A 241 6.10 3.91 17.66
N TYR A 242 5.44 3.63 16.53
CA TYR A 242 4.80 2.34 16.33
C TYR A 242 5.83 1.24 16.06
N THR A 243 6.91 1.58 15.35
CA THR A 243 7.88 0.60 14.85
C THR A 243 9.24 1.25 14.57
N ARG A 244 10.19 0.46 14.11
CA ARG A 244 11.49 0.88 13.56
C ARG A 244 11.77 0.13 12.26
N HIS A 245 12.76 0.57 11.49
CA HIS A 245 13.09 -0.02 10.18
C HIS A 245 13.15 -1.55 10.19
N ALA A 246 13.87 -2.13 11.15
CA ALA A 246 14.02 -3.59 11.26
C ALA A 246 12.74 -4.35 11.63
N ARG A 247 11.69 -3.65 12.09
CA ARG A 247 10.39 -4.21 12.48
C ARG A 247 9.26 -3.82 11.53
N LEU A 248 9.57 -3.00 10.51
CA LEU A 248 8.61 -2.53 9.52
C LEU A 248 8.66 -3.41 8.27
N GLY A 249 7.57 -4.08 7.96
CA GLY A 249 7.38 -4.81 6.71
C GLY A 249 6.48 -4.06 5.74
N ILE A 250 6.74 -4.21 4.45
CA ILE A 250 5.88 -3.68 3.40
C ILE A 250 5.12 -4.81 2.69
N LEU A 251 3.79 -4.71 2.70
CA LEU A 251 2.89 -5.64 2.04
C LEU A 251 2.20 -4.94 0.88
N GLY A 252 2.47 -5.35 -0.34
CA GLY A 252 1.89 -4.74 -1.54
C GLY A 252 1.24 -5.72 -2.48
N ARG A 253 0.06 -5.38 -3.05
CA ARG A 253 -0.65 -6.17 -4.05
C ARG A 253 -0.98 -5.32 -5.27
N GLY A 254 -0.82 -5.89 -6.46
CA GLY A 254 -1.03 -5.17 -7.71
C GLY A 254 -0.17 -3.90 -7.78
N PHE A 255 -0.78 -2.71 -7.87
CA PHE A 255 -0.06 -1.43 -7.82
C PHE A 255 0.79 -1.29 -6.54
N GLY A 256 0.27 -1.72 -5.38
CA GLY A 256 1.03 -1.75 -4.14
C GLY A 256 2.21 -2.71 -4.19
N GLY A 257 2.09 -3.86 -4.88
CA GLY A 257 3.18 -4.80 -5.09
C GLY A 257 4.30 -4.22 -5.94
N LEU A 258 3.93 -3.45 -6.97
CA LEU A 258 4.88 -2.67 -7.75
C LEU A 258 5.68 -1.70 -6.88
N LEU A 259 4.98 -0.92 -6.05
CA LEU A 259 5.63 0.06 -5.17
C LEU A 259 6.48 -0.61 -4.10
N ALA A 260 6.02 -1.74 -3.53
CA ALA A 260 6.80 -2.50 -2.55
C ALA A 260 8.11 -3.04 -3.14
N GLY A 261 8.06 -3.62 -4.34
CA GLY A 261 9.26 -4.07 -5.05
C GLY A 261 10.21 -2.92 -5.38
N ALA A 262 9.69 -1.78 -5.85
CA ALA A 262 10.49 -0.59 -6.13
C ALA A 262 11.11 -0.01 -4.85
N ALA A 263 10.38 0.02 -3.74
CA ALA A 263 10.88 0.53 -2.47
C ALA A 263 12.06 -0.29 -1.94
N VAL A 264 11.99 -1.62 -2.04
CA VAL A 264 13.11 -2.51 -1.67
C VAL A 264 14.34 -2.29 -2.54
N ALA A 265 14.14 -2.13 -3.85
CA ALA A 265 15.24 -1.88 -4.77
C ALA A 265 15.91 -0.50 -4.52
N LEU A 266 15.14 0.48 -4.07
CA LEU A 266 15.59 1.86 -3.86
C LEU A 266 16.22 2.08 -2.49
N ARG A 267 15.59 1.55 -1.45
CA ARG A 267 15.96 1.72 -0.06
C ARG A 267 15.87 0.37 0.65
N PRO A 268 16.84 -0.52 0.37
CA PRO A 268 16.89 -1.84 1.00
C PRO A 268 17.02 -1.79 2.52
N ASP A 269 17.58 -0.71 3.05
CA ASP A 269 17.76 -0.41 4.48
C ASP A 269 16.46 -0.01 5.19
N PHE A 270 15.41 0.35 4.46
CA PHE A 270 14.23 0.97 5.04
C PHE A 270 13.24 -0.03 5.66
N PHE A 271 13.24 -1.27 5.19
CA PHE A 271 12.28 -2.30 5.61
C PHE A 271 12.98 -3.55 6.18
N GLY A 272 12.41 -4.10 7.25
CA GLY A 272 12.84 -5.37 7.83
C GLY A 272 12.36 -6.60 7.07
N ALA A 273 11.32 -6.46 6.24
CA ALA A 273 10.83 -7.49 5.33
C ALA A 273 9.97 -6.89 4.21
N ALA A 274 9.89 -7.57 3.06
CA ALA A 274 9.05 -7.15 1.95
C ALA A 274 8.23 -8.30 1.36
N LEU A 275 6.97 -8.01 1.05
CA LEU A 275 5.98 -8.97 0.54
C LEU A 275 5.28 -8.39 -0.71
N PRO A 276 5.98 -8.21 -1.83
CA PRO A 276 5.39 -7.73 -3.07
C PRO A 276 4.62 -8.85 -3.78
N THR A 277 3.36 -8.59 -4.13
CA THR A 277 2.50 -9.53 -4.86
C THR A 277 2.03 -8.91 -6.18
N GLY A 278 2.20 -9.62 -7.28
CA GLY A 278 1.79 -9.15 -8.60
C GLY A 278 2.60 -7.93 -9.06
N THR A 279 3.92 -8.05 -9.11
CA THR A 279 4.82 -6.97 -9.52
C THR A 279 4.90 -6.84 -11.03
N TRP A 280 4.97 -5.60 -11.56
CA TRP A 280 5.03 -5.34 -12.99
C TRP A 280 5.94 -4.15 -13.37
N ALA A 281 6.94 -3.82 -12.55
CA ALA A 281 7.86 -2.75 -12.85
C ALA A 281 9.06 -3.21 -13.70
N GLN A 282 9.57 -2.30 -14.53
CA GLN A 282 10.86 -2.47 -15.18
C GLN A 282 11.95 -2.05 -14.21
N TYR A 283 12.64 -3.00 -13.61
CA TYR A 283 13.76 -2.76 -12.69
C TYR A 283 15.09 -2.73 -13.45
N ARG A 284 15.25 -1.80 -14.38
CA ARG A 284 16.46 -1.70 -15.20
C ARG A 284 17.70 -1.19 -14.47
N ARG A 285 17.56 -0.75 -13.20
CA ARG A 285 18.67 -0.27 -12.38
C ARG A 285 18.41 -0.59 -10.93
N ILE A 286 18.67 -1.82 -10.54
CA ILE A 286 19.00 -2.11 -9.16
C ILE A 286 20.48 -1.83 -9.05
N THR A 287 20.89 -0.95 -8.15
CA THR A 287 22.30 -0.68 -7.90
C THR A 287 22.96 -1.97 -7.43
N SER A 288 24.01 -2.38 -8.11
CA SER A 288 24.76 -3.60 -7.82
C SER A 288 25.24 -3.65 -6.37
N GLY A 289 25.15 -4.83 -5.76
CA GLY A 289 25.80 -5.10 -4.50
C GLY A 289 25.10 -4.48 -3.28
N ASN A 290 23.83 -4.84 -3.01
CA ASN A 290 23.08 -4.37 -1.84
C ASN A 290 22.73 -5.51 -0.88
N CYS A 291 22.54 -5.16 0.40
CA CYS A 291 21.94 -6.03 1.39
C CYS A 291 20.43 -5.81 1.38
N PHE A 292 19.70 -6.54 0.53
CA PHE A 292 18.25 -6.45 0.47
C PHE A 292 17.61 -7.08 1.70
N PRO A 293 16.46 -6.55 2.20
CA PRO A 293 15.73 -7.19 3.28
C PRO A 293 15.19 -8.55 2.83
N PRO A 294 14.88 -9.44 3.79
CA PRO A 294 14.13 -10.65 3.49
C PRO A 294 12.90 -10.34 2.65
N THR A 295 12.79 -10.97 1.48
CA THR A 295 11.75 -10.65 0.50
C THR A 295 11.03 -11.91 0.03
N LEU A 296 9.69 -11.91 0.12
CA LEU A 296 8.83 -12.94 -0.43
C LEU A 296 7.99 -12.35 -1.56
N ILE A 297 8.39 -12.63 -2.78
CA ILE A 297 7.65 -12.26 -3.99
C ILE A 297 6.58 -13.30 -4.23
N THR A 298 5.33 -12.87 -4.43
CA THR A 298 4.25 -13.78 -4.84
C THR A 298 3.74 -13.37 -6.22
N THR A 299 3.63 -14.32 -7.13
CA THR A 299 3.07 -14.13 -8.47
C THR A 299 2.16 -15.29 -8.84
N ALA A 300 1.13 -15.04 -9.64
CA ALA A 300 0.28 -16.08 -10.19
C ALA A 300 0.78 -16.45 -11.59
N GLU A 301 0.71 -17.72 -11.95
CA GLU A 301 1.08 -18.20 -13.29
C GLU A 301 0.16 -17.63 -14.38
N GLU A 302 -1.12 -17.43 -14.02
CA GLU A 302 -2.15 -16.81 -14.86
C GLU A 302 -2.76 -15.60 -14.16
N ASP A 303 -2.14 -14.44 -14.27
CA ASP A 303 -2.74 -13.17 -13.85
C ASP A 303 -3.12 -12.34 -15.08
N ALA A 304 -4.43 -12.07 -15.23
CA ALA A 304 -4.95 -11.30 -16.37
C ALA A 304 -4.45 -9.85 -16.39
N ASN A 305 -4.02 -9.32 -15.24
CA ASN A 305 -3.62 -7.92 -15.09
C ASN A 305 -2.12 -7.72 -14.99
N VAL A 306 -1.38 -8.76 -14.61
CA VAL A 306 0.07 -8.67 -14.36
C VAL A 306 0.78 -9.85 -15.02
N ARG A 307 1.72 -9.55 -15.89
CA ARG A 307 2.50 -10.59 -16.55
C ARG A 307 3.42 -11.29 -15.55
N PRO A 308 3.30 -12.61 -15.33
CA PRO A 308 4.01 -13.35 -14.27
C PRO A 308 5.54 -13.19 -14.33
N TRP A 309 6.10 -13.12 -15.54
CA TRP A 309 7.53 -13.01 -15.75
C TRP A 309 8.16 -11.73 -15.12
N ARG A 310 7.36 -10.72 -14.82
CA ARG A 310 7.84 -9.51 -14.12
C ARG A 310 8.25 -9.81 -12.67
N GLY A 311 7.51 -10.69 -11.99
CA GLY A 311 7.88 -11.19 -10.67
C GLY A 311 9.15 -12.05 -10.74
N TYR A 312 9.29 -12.83 -11.82
CA TYR A 312 10.48 -13.66 -12.04
C TYR A 312 11.73 -12.80 -12.23
N GLU A 313 11.65 -11.76 -13.06
CA GLU A 313 12.74 -10.80 -13.26
C GLU A 313 13.14 -10.11 -11.96
N LEU A 314 12.16 -9.64 -11.17
CA LEU A 314 12.46 -9.02 -9.89
C LEU A 314 13.20 -9.98 -8.96
N ALA A 315 12.73 -11.23 -8.83
CA ALA A 315 13.38 -12.23 -8.00
C ALA A 315 14.81 -12.48 -8.45
N ALA A 316 15.00 -12.74 -9.75
CA ALA A 316 16.31 -13.05 -10.31
C ALA A 316 17.31 -11.89 -10.13
N VAL A 317 16.88 -10.65 -10.33
CA VAL A 317 17.74 -9.48 -10.12
C VAL A 317 18.09 -9.29 -8.66
N LEU A 318 17.10 -9.35 -7.74
CA LEU A 318 17.37 -9.21 -6.31
C LEU A 318 18.30 -10.35 -5.78
N GLN A 319 18.11 -11.58 -6.26
CA GLN A 319 18.96 -12.72 -5.89
C GLN A 319 20.39 -12.52 -6.37
N ALA A 320 20.59 -12.06 -7.61
CA ALA A 320 21.91 -11.86 -8.19
C ALA A 320 22.71 -10.74 -7.50
N GLU A 321 22.02 -9.71 -7.03
CA GLU A 321 22.62 -8.52 -6.42
C GLU A 321 22.63 -8.59 -4.87
N GLN A 322 22.14 -9.70 -4.27
CA GLN A 322 22.07 -9.88 -2.82
C GLN A 322 23.45 -10.13 -2.22
N LEU A 323 23.93 -9.24 -1.37
CA LEU A 323 25.21 -9.40 -0.64
C LEU A 323 25.04 -10.04 0.74
N CYS A 324 23.82 -10.07 1.26
CA CYS A 324 23.54 -10.59 2.60
C CYS A 324 22.95 -12.01 2.54
N ARG A 325 22.85 -12.64 3.70
CA ARG A 325 22.20 -13.96 3.83
C ARG A 325 20.67 -13.88 3.93
N HIS A 326 20.09 -12.73 3.67
CA HIS A 326 18.63 -12.58 3.68
C HIS A 326 18.03 -13.28 2.47
N PRO A 327 16.99 -14.10 2.66
CA PRO A 327 16.40 -14.83 1.54
C PRO A 327 15.59 -13.90 0.63
N ILE A 328 15.76 -14.10 -0.66
CA ILE A 328 14.86 -13.58 -1.70
C ILE A 328 14.13 -14.79 -2.28
N LEU A 329 12.88 -14.94 -1.90
CA LEU A 329 12.05 -16.07 -2.28
C LEU A 329 10.99 -15.65 -3.30
N ILE A 330 10.66 -16.54 -4.22
CA ILE A 330 9.52 -16.36 -5.09
C ILE A 330 8.56 -17.55 -5.03
N ARG A 331 7.33 -17.27 -4.67
CA ARG A 331 6.20 -18.19 -4.58
C ARG A 331 5.33 -18.03 -5.81
N ILE A 332 5.06 -19.12 -6.51
CA ILE A 332 4.29 -19.11 -7.74
C ILE A 332 2.98 -19.86 -7.52
N GLU A 333 1.86 -19.17 -7.76
CA GLU A 333 0.52 -19.73 -7.63
C GLU A 333 0.10 -20.31 -8.99
N GLY A 334 0.16 -21.60 -9.17
CA GLY A 334 -0.24 -22.24 -10.42
C GLY A 334 -0.77 -23.66 -10.25
N ASP A 335 -0.07 -24.49 -9.49
CA ASP A 335 -0.40 -25.90 -9.35
C ASP A 335 -1.56 -26.22 -8.39
N GLU A 336 -2.15 -25.21 -7.78
CA GLU A 336 -3.30 -25.36 -6.88
C GLU A 336 -4.64 -25.17 -7.63
N ALA A 337 -4.67 -25.43 -8.92
CA ALA A 337 -5.86 -25.27 -9.77
C ALA A 337 -7.10 -26.02 -9.26
N GLN A 338 -6.90 -27.10 -8.50
CA GLN A 338 -7.98 -27.87 -7.87
C GLN A 338 -8.46 -27.25 -6.55
N ALA A 339 -7.66 -26.42 -5.89
CA ALA A 339 -8.08 -25.71 -4.69
C ALA A 339 -8.93 -24.48 -5.06
N GLY A 340 -10.10 -24.31 -4.42
CA GLY A 340 -10.93 -23.13 -4.64
C GLY A 340 -10.19 -21.83 -4.34
N ARG A 341 -10.63 -20.72 -4.94
CA ARG A 341 -10.02 -19.38 -4.79
C ARG A 341 -9.75 -18.99 -3.33
N ALA A 342 -10.71 -19.26 -2.43
CA ALA A 342 -10.56 -18.95 -1.01
C ALA A 342 -9.40 -19.73 -0.37
N ALA A 343 -9.23 -21.01 -0.69
CA ALA A 343 -8.14 -21.81 -0.17
C ALA A 343 -6.76 -21.31 -0.65
N ARG A 344 -6.64 -20.91 -1.93
CA ARG A 344 -5.42 -20.30 -2.47
C ARG A 344 -5.09 -18.98 -1.80
N GLU A 345 -6.07 -18.08 -1.65
CA GLU A 345 -5.90 -16.80 -0.96
C GLU A 345 -5.48 -16.99 0.50
N ARG A 346 -6.04 -18.00 1.19
CA ARG A 346 -5.67 -18.36 2.56
C ARG A 346 -4.24 -18.90 2.66
N ALA A 347 -3.86 -19.82 1.78
CA ALA A 347 -2.51 -20.38 1.74
C ALA A 347 -1.47 -19.27 1.50
N ARG A 348 -1.73 -18.37 0.56
CA ARG A 348 -0.88 -17.20 0.31
C ARG A 348 -0.79 -16.29 1.54
N ALA A 349 -1.93 -15.96 2.15
CA ALA A 349 -1.94 -15.12 3.35
C ALA A 349 -1.17 -15.77 4.50
N ALA A 350 -1.24 -17.11 4.62
CA ALA A 350 -0.45 -17.84 5.63
C ALA A 350 1.05 -17.76 5.34
N ASP A 351 1.47 -17.90 4.10
CA ASP A 351 2.86 -17.76 3.68
C ASP A 351 3.39 -16.33 3.94
N GLU A 352 2.64 -15.31 3.53
CA GLU A 352 2.96 -13.89 3.75
C GLU A 352 3.10 -13.57 5.24
N LEU A 353 2.14 -13.95 6.07
CA LEU A 353 2.18 -13.65 7.50
C LEU A 353 3.27 -14.43 8.24
N ALA A 354 3.46 -15.71 7.93
CA ALA A 354 4.51 -16.51 8.54
C ALA A 354 5.90 -15.95 8.21
N PHE A 355 6.11 -15.57 6.96
CA PHE A 355 7.35 -14.93 6.54
C PHE A 355 7.57 -13.60 7.26
N ALA A 356 6.57 -12.73 7.28
CA ALA A 356 6.61 -11.46 8.02
C ALA A 356 6.88 -11.68 9.51
N ALA A 357 6.20 -12.65 10.14
CA ALA A 357 6.38 -12.97 11.55
C ALA A 357 7.81 -13.37 11.87
N LYS A 358 8.40 -14.26 11.09
CA LYS A 358 9.78 -14.71 11.25
C LYS A 358 10.76 -13.54 11.23
N TRP A 359 10.61 -12.64 10.28
CA TRP A 359 11.61 -11.59 10.04
C TRP A 359 11.35 -10.30 10.81
N LEU A 360 10.09 -10.01 11.15
CA LEU A 360 9.72 -8.85 11.95
C LEU A 360 9.57 -9.18 13.45
N GLY A 361 9.62 -10.46 13.82
CA GLY A 361 9.55 -10.90 15.20
C GLY A 361 8.15 -10.93 15.81
N ALA A 362 7.08 -11.02 15.02
CA ALA A 362 5.75 -11.31 15.53
C ALA A 362 5.63 -12.78 15.96
N ARG A 363 4.82 -13.06 16.98
CA ARG A 363 4.65 -14.42 17.50
C ARG A 363 3.19 -14.74 17.75
N PRO A 364 2.72 -15.95 17.46
CA PRO A 364 1.42 -16.41 17.92
C PRO A 364 1.28 -16.25 19.43
N PRO A 365 0.07 -15.96 19.93
CA PRO A 365 -0.17 -15.96 21.38
C PRO A 365 0.16 -17.34 21.96
N ALA A 366 0.63 -17.34 23.19
CA ALA A 366 0.85 -18.59 23.92
C ALA A 366 -0.48 -19.38 23.99
N PRO A 367 -0.44 -20.71 23.89
CA PRO A 367 -1.65 -21.50 24.05
C PRO A 367 -2.27 -21.20 25.41
N THR A 368 -3.56 -20.80 25.42
CA THR A 368 -4.34 -20.70 26.66
C THR A 368 -4.40 -22.09 27.28
N ARG A 369 -3.85 -22.20 28.48
CA ARG A 369 -3.94 -23.42 29.30
C ARG A 369 -5.36 -23.68 29.72
#